data_5968ddc4543e885b4153b86a02a0be9c
#
_entry.id   5968ddc4543e885b4153b86a02a0be9c
#
_cell.length_a   1.000
_cell.length_b   1.000
_cell.length_c   1.000
_cell.angle_alpha   90.00
_cell.angle_beta   90.00
_cell.angle_gamma   90.00
#
_symmetry.space_group_name_H-M   'P 1'
#
loop_
_entity.id
_entity.type
_entity.pdbx_description
1 polymer ?
#
loop_
_entity_poly.entity_id
_entity_poly.type
_entity_poly.pdbx_seq_one_letter_code
_entity_poly.pdbx_strand_id
1 'polypeptide(L)'
;MDRKYKIPFALAILTLALAGCSSNKVKVEKIKPNPLPKLAQSSSLVEVFSKKVSSTSEEDPLRLRLDSDNGVIFMADPDGGVEAYQGKNRLWKQKVSKHGLSSGVEAVDGLVIVANKKGQVFALDQQSGEIKWTAQLSGSVISTPLVQTGRVIVVANDGTVFALDEASGQQAWTYKLPNTSFSLRGQAAPVSLDPRTVAVASSNGYVYAIDSLTGVPRMQRRVAVSDGRSDIQRLVDIDAEPVISGQYLVTVGYQGQATVLDLAAQRVAWSEDAGSNNRPEVADNKVFITRTDGKIIAFDLATGQQLWQNEQLLNRNLSNPVLLGQKLVVGDLDGVLHLLDPNTGTLIGRSKSSGEVRNLRVVDGQLYVSTRKGELSIWQDR
;
A
#
# COMPACT_ATOMS: atom_id res chain seq x y z
N MET A 1 44.12 -85.95 -17.82
CA MET A 1 45.22 -85.26 -17.19
C MET A 1 44.79 -83.77 -16.97
N ASP A 2 44.35 -83.53 -15.74
CA ASP A 2 43.73 -82.29 -15.34
C ASP A 2 44.79 -81.23 -14.96
N ARG A 3 44.62 -80.03 -15.41
CA ARG A 3 45.29 -78.88 -14.80
C ARG A 3 44.26 -77.75 -14.57
N LYS A 4 43.89 -77.69 -13.30
CA LYS A 4 43.04 -76.60 -12.76
C LYS A 4 43.83 -75.30 -12.67
N TYR A 5 43.44 -74.26 -13.32
CA TYR A 5 43.95 -72.88 -13.05
C TYR A 5 42.96 -72.16 -12.11
N LYS A 6 43.45 -71.83 -10.93
CA LYS A 6 42.80 -70.94 -9.97
C LYS A 6 43.18 -69.51 -10.32
N ILE A 7 42.18 -68.68 -10.61
CA ILE A 7 42.35 -67.25 -10.73
C ILE A 7 41.92 -66.60 -9.38
N PRO A 8 42.78 -65.81 -8.72
CA PRO A 8 42.37 -65.08 -7.52
C PRO A 8 41.52 -63.83 -7.92
N PHE A 9 40.33 -63.73 -7.36
CA PHE A 9 39.48 -62.55 -7.45
C PHE A 9 40.13 -61.48 -6.57
N ALA A 10 40.75 -60.47 -7.18
CA ALA A 10 41.14 -59.24 -6.49
C ALA A 10 39.93 -58.31 -6.41
N LEU A 11 39.38 -58.18 -5.22
CA LEU A 11 38.31 -57.26 -4.89
C LEU A 11 38.88 -55.84 -4.83
N ALA A 12 38.73 -55.05 -5.90
CA ALA A 12 39.05 -53.63 -5.89
C ALA A 12 37.91 -52.86 -5.23
N ILE A 13 38.11 -52.45 -3.99
CA ILE A 13 37.21 -51.52 -3.27
C ILE A 13 37.44 -50.14 -3.85
N LEU A 14 36.49 -49.70 -4.70
CA LEU A 14 36.43 -48.34 -5.22
C LEU A 14 35.75 -47.45 -4.17
N THR A 15 36.55 -46.78 -3.34
CA THR A 15 36.05 -45.72 -2.43
C THR A 15 35.66 -44.48 -3.25
N LEU A 16 34.36 -44.32 -3.54
CA LEU A 16 33.83 -43.04 -4.03
C LEU A 16 33.96 -42.03 -2.89
N ALA A 17 34.88 -41.09 -3.05
CA ALA A 17 34.88 -39.85 -2.26
C ALA A 17 33.67 -39.03 -2.62
N LEU A 18 32.63 -38.99 -1.76
CA LEU A 18 31.56 -38.03 -1.78
C LEU A 18 32.16 -36.64 -1.49
N ALA A 19 32.55 -35.92 -2.54
CA ALA A 19 32.81 -34.50 -2.45
C ALA A 19 31.47 -33.82 -2.14
N GLY A 20 31.27 -33.54 -0.86
CA GLY A 20 30.10 -32.79 -0.40
C GLY A 20 30.06 -31.44 -1.12
N CYS A 21 28.99 -31.19 -1.86
CA CYS A 21 28.64 -29.85 -2.31
C CYS A 21 28.46 -28.97 -1.08
N SER A 22 29.49 -28.22 -0.71
CA SER A 22 29.32 -27.10 0.19
C SER A 22 28.40 -26.10 -0.52
N SER A 23 27.17 -26.01 -0.10
CA SER A 23 26.29 -24.95 -0.52
C SER A 23 26.92 -23.64 -0.06
N ASN A 24 27.61 -22.95 -0.95
CA ASN A 24 27.96 -21.56 -0.77
C ASN A 24 26.63 -20.80 -0.67
N LYS A 25 26.14 -20.66 0.56
CA LYS A 25 25.09 -19.67 0.83
C LYS A 25 25.69 -18.31 0.45
N VAL A 26 25.31 -17.82 -0.71
CA VAL A 26 25.58 -16.43 -1.09
C VAL A 26 24.96 -15.60 0.04
N LYS A 27 25.81 -15.06 0.91
CA LYS A 27 25.37 -14.09 1.90
C LYS A 27 24.92 -12.88 1.10
N VAL A 28 23.61 -12.75 0.89
CA VAL A 28 23.03 -11.50 0.40
C VAL A 28 23.37 -10.45 1.47
N GLU A 29 24.31 -9.59 1.15
CA GLU A 29 24.71 -8.50 2.04
C GLU A 29 23.48 -7.60 2.24
N LYS A 30 22.94 -7.60 3.47
CA LYS A 30 21.80 -6.73 3.78
C LYS A 30 22.26 -5.29 3.65
N ILE A 31 21.71 -4.58 2.69
CA ILE A 31 21.94 -3.14 2.50
C ILE A 31 21.57 -2.45 3.82
N LYS A 32 22.53 -1.75 4.41
CA LYS A 32 22.32 -1.05 5.68
C LYS A 32 21.60 0.28 5.45
N PRO A 33 20.67 0.67 6.36
CA PRO A 33 20.07 1.99 6.31
C PRO A 33 21.14 3.07 6.46
N ASN A 34 20.99 4.19 5.75
CA ASN A 34 21.83 5.35 5.95
C ASN A 34 21.76 5.82 7.42
N PRO A 35 22.89 6.18 8.03
CA PRO A 35 22.88 6.79 9.35
C PRO A 35 22.11 8.11 9.27
N LEU A 36 21.38 8.43 10.36
CA LEU A 36 20.65 9.71 10.42
C LEU A 36 21.61 10.88 10.41
N PRO A 37 21.47 11.85 9.48
CA PRO A 37 22.33 13.03 9.45
C PRO A 37 22.14 13.87 10.73
N LYS A 38 23.19 14.60 11.14
CA LYS A 38 23.05 15.61 12.18
C LYS A 38 22.07 16.69 11.70
N LEU A 39 21.16 17.10 12.55
CA LEU A 39 20.12 18.06 12.22
C LEU A 39 20.07 19.17 13.26
N ALA A 40 20.12 20.42 12.80
CA ALA A 40 19.69 21.56 13.60
C ALA A 40 18.16 21.59 13.55
N GLN A 41 17.54 20.99 14.57
CA GLN A 41 16.08 20.81 14.59
C GLN A 41 15.37 22.16 14.79
N SER A 42 14.57 22.55 13.80
CA SER A 42 13.74 23.76 13.85
C SER A 42 12.24 23.42 13.99
N SER A 43 11.89 22.16 13.93
CA SER A 43 10.51 21.68 14.01
C SER A 43 10.41 20.33 14.70
N SER A 44 9.31 20.09 15.41
CA SER A 44 9.03 18.79 16.04
C SER A 44 7.52 18.57 16.14
N LEU A 45 7.12 17.31 16.25
CA LEU A 45 5.74 16.93 16.57
C LEU A 45 5.65 16.48 18.02
N VAL A 46 4.50 16.72 18.63
CA VAL A 46 4.17 16.26 19.99
C VAL A 46 3.18 15.13 19.90
N GLU A 47 3.52 14.00 20.52
CA GLU A 47 2.59 12.89 20.68
C GLU A 47 1.52 13.27 21.71
N VAL A 48 0.27 13.28 21.27
CA VAL A 48 -0.87 13.61 22.15
C VAL A 48 -1.64 12.37 22.60
N PHE A 49 -1.43 11.26 21.91
CA PHE A 49 -2.04 9.97 22.24
C PHE A 49 -1.23 8.84 21.62
N SER A 50 -1.09 7.71 22.34
CA SER A 50 -0.69 6.44 21.75
C SER A 50 -1.37 5.27 22.43
N LYS A 51 -1.63 4.23 21.66
CA LYS A 51 -2.26 3.01 22.13
C LYS A 51 -1.89 1.83 21.26
N LYS A 52 -1.57 0.72 21.90
CA LYS A 52 -1.48 -0.57 21.21
C LYS A 52 -2.90 -1.05 20.90
N VAL A 53 -3.23 -1.18 19.64
CA VAL A 53 -4.58 -1.53 19.14
C VAL A 53 -4.61 -2.92 18.50
N SER A 54 -3.46 -3.42 18.08
CA SER A 54 -3.33 -4.73 17.45
C SER A 54 -2.21 -5.55 18.08
N SER A 55 -2.38 -6.88 18.05
CA SER A 55 -1.37 -7.86 18.43
C SER A 55 -0.59 -8.40 17.21
N THR A 56 -0.52 -7.66 16.12
CA THR A 56 0.09 -8.12 14.86
C THR A 56 1.44 -8.78 15.06
N SER A 57 1.62 -9.93 14.41
CA SER A 57 2.94 -10.54 14.28
C SER A 57 3.82 -9.65 13.41
N GLU A 58 5.12 -9.58 13.71
CA GLU A 58 6.09 -8.82 12.91
C GLU A 58 6.18 -9.30 11.45
N GLU A 59 5.58 -10.45 11.15
CA GLU A 59 5.64 -11.12 9.86
C GLU A 59 4.53 -10.70 8.88
N ASP A 60 3.46 -9.99 9.34
CA ASP A 60 2.38 -9.60 8.44
C ASP A 60 2.79 -8.36 7.61
N PRO A 61 2.98 -8.50 6.28
CA PRO A 61 3.34 -7.40 5.40
C PRO A 61 2.17 -6.46 5.10
N LEU A 62 0.95 -6.79 5.53
CA LEU A 62 -0.24 -6.01 5.21
C LEU A 62 -0.20 -4.64 5.89
N ARG A 63 -0.44 -3.62 5.10
CA ARG A 63 -0.56 -2.23 5.55
C ARG A 63 -2.02 -1.84 5.53
N LEU A 64 -2.76 -2.24 6.59
CA LEU A 64 -4.14 -1.78 6.73
C LEU A 64 -4.17 -0.28 6.89
N ARG A 65 -5.01 0.36 6.10
CA ARG A 65 -5.18 1.79 6.06
C ARG A 65 -6.03 2.26 7.24
N LEU A 66 -5.68 3.39 7.80
CA LEU A 66 -6.57 4.16 8.65
C LEU A 66 -7.51 4.97 7.77
N ASP A 67 -8.74 5.14 8.19
CA ASP A 67 -9.65 6.07 7.56
C ASP A 67 -10.44 6.88 8.58
N SER A 68 -11.10 7.93 8.13
CA SER A 68 -11.84 8.83 9.01
C SER A 68 -13.05 9.41 8.32
N ASP A 69 -14.09 9.57 9.12
CA ASP A 69 -15.29 10.31 8.74
C ASP A 69 -15.79 11.12 9.93
N ASN A 70 -16.15 12.39 9.71
CA ASN A 70 -16.70 13.30 10.73
C ASN A 70 -15.88 13.34 12.04
N GLY A 71 -14.54 13.35 11.95
CA GLY A 71 -13.65 13.42 13.13
C GLY A 71 -13.53 12.11 13.92
N VAL A 72 -14.13 11.03 13.45
CA VAL A 72 -13.96 9.67 13.98
C VAL A 72 -12.95 8.91 13.12
N ILE A 73 -11.96 8.30 13.78
CA ILE A 73 -10.94 7.46 13.14
C ILE A 73 -11.38 6.01 13.25
N PHE A 74 -11.30 5.31 12.13
CA PHE A 74 -11.54 3.88 12.03
C PHE A 74 -10.25 3.15 11.66
N MET A 75 -9.99 2.05 12.34
CA MET A 75 -8.85 1.21 12.03
C MET A 75 -9.20 -0.26 12.08
N ALA A 76 -8.61 -1.00 11.16
CA ALA A 76 -8.72 -2.45 11.09
C ALA A 76 -7.45 -3.10 11.66
N ASP A 77 -7.65 -4.23 12.31
CA ASP A 77 -6.59 -5.09 12.83
C ASP A 77 -6.44 -6.31 11.91
N PRO A 78 -5.23 -6.68 11.46
CA PRO A 78 -4.99 -7.92 10.74
C PRO A 78 -5.57 -9.16 11.42
N ASP A 79 -5.69 -9.17 12.73
CA ASP A 79 -6.32 -10.26 13.47
C ASP A 79 -7.84 -10.33 13.29
N GLY A 80 -8.47 -9.34 12.66
CA GLY A 80 -9.90 -9.33 12.31
C GLY A 80 -10.78 -8.46 13.20
N GLY A 81 -10.20 -7.52 13.93
CA GLY A 81 -10.90 -6.49 14.68
C GLY A 81 -11.05 -5.19 13.90
N VAL A 82 -12.06 -4.41 14.23
CA VAL A 82 -12.23 -3.02 13.81
C VAL A 82 -12.49 -2.18 15.05
N GLU A 83 -11.86 -1.04 15.16
CA GLU A 83 -12.01 -0.10 16.26
C GLU A 83 -12.30 1.30 15.74
N ALA A 84 -13.15 2.06 16.46
CA ALA A 84 -13.40 3.47 16.20
C ALA A 84 -12.95 4.35 17.37
N TYR A 85 -12.37 5.50 17.03
CA TYR A 85 -11.84 6.45 18.00
C TYR A 85 -12.28 7.87 17.67
N GLN A 86 -12.66 8.63 18.70
CA GLN A 86 -12.80 10.08 18.61
C GLN A 86 -11.75 10.72 19.53
N GLY A 87 -10.73 11.32 18.96
CA GLY A 87 -9.56 11.73 19.71
C GLY A 87 -8.95 10.55 20.48
N LYS A 88 -8.85 10.67 21.81
CA LYS A 88 -8.30 9.63 22.71
C LYS A 88 -9.31 8.54 23.10
N ASN A 89 -10.59 8.76 22.83
CA ASN A 89 -11.66 7.91 23.31
C ASN A 89 -12.02 6.85 22.28
N ARG A 90 -11.91 5.56 22.66
CA ARG A 90 -12.46 4.47 21.87
C ARG A 90 -13.97 4.48 21.98
N LEU A 91 -14.68 4.64 20.85
CA LEU A 91 -16.13 4.58 20.79
C LEU A 91 -16.61 3.14 20.85
N TRP A 92 -16.04 2.28 20.01
CA TRP A 92 -16.37 0.86 19.98
C TRP A 92 -15.20 0.01 19.47
N LYS A 93 -15.31 -1.30 19.68
CA LYS A 93 -14.44 -2.34 19.13
C LYS A 93 -15.28 -3.53 18.74
N GLN A 94 -15.13 -4.02 17.52
CA GLN A 94 -15.86 -5.15 16.98
C GLN A 94 -14.90 -6.18 16.37
N LYS A 95 -15.08 -7.46 16.72
CA LYS A 95 -14.43 -8.58 16.02
C LYS A 95 -15.31 -9.00 14.85
N VAL A 96 -14.87 -8.79 13.62
CA VAL A 96 -15.68 -9.03 12.40
C VAL A 96 -15.30 -10.31 11.69
N SER A 97 -14.05 -10.75 11.83
CA SER A 97 -13.55 -11.94 11.11
C SER A 97 -12.64 -12.78 11.99
N LYS A 98 -12.84 -14.10 11.96
CA LYS A 98 -11.90 -15.07 12.53
C LYS A 98 -10.71 -15.38 11.61
N HIS A 99 -10.80 -14.96 10.36
CA HIS A 99 -9.77 -15.17 9.32
C HIS A 99 -8.87 -13.97 9.13
N GLY A 100 -8.89 -13.01 10.06
CA GLY A 100 -8.18 -11.75 9.96
C GLY A 100 -8.84 -10.78 8.97
N LEU A 101 -8.21 -9.61 8.80
CA LEU A 101 -8.53 -8.61 7.79
C LEU A 101 -7.32 -8.36 6.92
N SER A 102 -7.53 -8.07 5.65
CA SER A 102 -6.48 -7.80 4.67
C SER A 102 -6.72 -6.53 3.86
N SER A 103 -7.88 -5.92 4.03
CA SER A 103 -8.34 -4.80 3.23
C SER A 103 -9.19 -3.86 4.08
N GLY A 104 -9.13 -2.60 3.76
CA GLY A 104 -9.84 -1.53 4.45
C GLY A 104 -8.86 -0.69 5.25
N VAL A 105 -9.33 0.32 5.93
CA VAL A 105 -10.72 0.73 6.18
C VAL A 105 -11.17 1.71 5.08
N GLU A 106 -12.43 1.66 4.71
CA GLU A 106 -13.13 2.74 3.99
C GLU A 106 -14.29 3.18 4.88
N ALA A 107 -14.32 4.45 5.27
CA ALA A 107 -15.32 5.00 6.19
C ALA A 107 -16.03 6.18 5.53
N VAL A 108 -17.28 5.98 5.16
CA VAL A 108 -18.10 6.97 4.45
C VAL A 108 -19.59 6.64 4.58
N ASP A 109 -20.43 7.65 4.53
CA ASP A 109 -21.90 7.53 4.47
C ASP A 109 -22.49 6.67 5.62
N GLY A 110 -21.89 6.73 6.82
CA GLY A 110 -22.33 5.98 8.00
C GLY A 110 -21.92 4.51 7.99
N LEU A 111 -21.08 4.08 7.03
CA LEU A 111 -20.55 2.72 6.92
C LEU A 111 -19.02 2.67 7.13
N VAL A 112 -18.58 1.55 7.68
CA VAL A 112 -17.18 1.15 7.71
C VAL A 112 -17.04 -0.16 6.94
N ILE A 113 -16.29 -0.13 5.83
CA ILE A 113 -16.11 -1.30 4.97
C ILE A 113 -14.72 -1.88 5.17
N VAL A 114 -14.67 -3.19 5.42
CA VAL A 114 -13.43 -3.97 5.52
C VAL A 114 -13.60 -5.32 4.81
N ALA A 115 -12.47 -5.93 4.44
CA ALA A 115 -12.52 -7.24 3.79
C ALA A 115 -11.32 -8.14 4.17
N ASN A 116 -11.36 -9.40 3.74
CA ASN A 116 -10.32 -10.36 4.04
C ASN A 116 -9.86 -11.18 2.81
N LYS A 117 -8.77 -11.93 2.97
CA LYS A 117 -8.20 -12.81 1.93
C LYS A 117 -9.11 -13.97 1.52
N LYS A 118 -10.18 -14.24 2.28
CA LYS A 118 -11.19 -15.25 1.93
C LYS A 118 -12.32 -14.69 1.08
N GLY A 119 -12.22 -13.41 0.66
CA GLY A 119 -13.24 -12.75 -0.14
C GLY A 119 -14.46 -12.30 0.63
N GLN A 120 -14.41 -12.30 1.96
CA GLN A 120 -15.51 -11.76 2.76
C GLN A 120 -15.37 -10.24 2.85
N VAL A 121 -16.45 -9.54 2.57
CA VAL A 121 -16.60 -8.09 2.72
C VAL A 121 -17.61 -7.84 3.83
N PHE A 122 -17.28 -6.95 4.75
CA PHE A 122 -18.12 -6.59 5.88
C PHE A 122 -18.42 -5.10 5.85
N ALA A 123 -19.68 -4.73 6.01
CA ALA A 123 -20.10 -3.38 6.28
C ALA A 123 -20.57 -3.27 7.71
N LEU A 124 -19.99 -2.34 8.45
CA LEU A 124 -20.35 -2.03 9.82
C LEU A 124 -21.01 -0.67 9.88
N ASP A 125 -21.87 -0.47 10.84
CA ASP A 125 -22.40 0.83 11.21
C ASP A 125 -21.30 1.66 11.88
N GLN A 126 -21.10 2.89 11.44
CA GLN A 126 -20.05 3.77 11.99
C GLN A 126 -20.25 4.12 13.45
N GLN A 127 -21.49 4.24 13.92
CA GLN A 127 -21.80 4.69 15.28
C GLN A 127 -21.69 3.55 16.29
N SER A 128 -22.22 2.35 15.93
CA SER A 128 -22.31 1.22 16.84
C SER A 128 -21.22 0.16 16.64
N GLY A 129 -20.64 0.07 15.45
CA GLY A 129 -19.75 -1.02 15.04
C GLY A 129 -20.47 -2.33 14.72
N GLU A 130 -21.81 -2.35 14.71
CA GLU A 130 -22.58 -3.55 14.37
C GLU A 130 -22.47 -3.88 12.90
N ILE A 131 -22.37 -5.18 12.56
CA ILE A 131 -22.31 -5.63 11.16
C ILE A 131 -23.71 -5.48 10.54
N LYS A 132 -23.82 -4.60 9.55
CA LYS A 132 -25.07 -4.41 8.78
C LYS A 132 -25.27 -5.52 7.76
N TRP A 133 -24.19 -5.88 7.04
CA TRP A 133 -24.22 -6.97 6.08
C TRP A 133 -22.84 -7.58 5.87
N THR A 134 -22.84 -8.78 5.31
CA THR A 134 -21.64 -9.49 4.90
C THR A 134 -21.86 -10.05 3.50
N ALA A 135 -20.89 -9.84 2.61
CA ALA A 135 -20.90 -10.42 1.26
C ALA A 135 -19.73 -11.40 1.08
N GLN A 136 -19.93 -12.44 0.25
CA GLN A 136 -18.90 -13.40 -0.10
C GLN A 136 -18.55 -13.25 -1.58
N LEU A 137 -17.30 -12.87 -1.87
CA LEU A 137 -16.77 -12.77 -3.22
C LEU A 137 -15.97 -14.02 -3.58
N SER A 138 -15.78 -14.25 -4.88
CA SER A 138 -15.02 -15.41 -5.39
C SER A 138 -13.49 -15.24 -5.28
N GLY A 139 -12.99 -14.01 -5.02
CA GLY A 139 -11.57 -13.70 -4.98
C GLY A 139 -11.10 -13.13 -3.63
N SER A 140 -9.80 -13.23 -3.38
CA SER A 140 -9.14 -12.57 -2.22
C SER A 140 -9.18 -11.05 -2.38
N VAL A 141 -9.48 -10.32 -1.30
CA VAL A 141 -9.51 -8.86 -1.29
C VAL A 141 -8.35 -8.35 -0.44
N ILE A 142 -7.51 -7.51 -1.04
CA ILE A 142 -6.34 -6.91 -0.38
C ILE A 142 -6.40 -5.38 -0.48
N SER A 143 -6.89 -4.83 -1.60
CA SER A 143 -7.04 -3.39 -1.79
C SER A 143 -8.24 -2.85 -1.00
N THR A 144 -8.13 -1.60 -0.55
CA THR A 144 -9.23 -0.91 0.13
C THR A 144 -10.43 -0.77 -0.82
N PRO A 145 -11.65 -1.10 -0.39
CA PRO A 145 -12.86 -0.81 -1.15
C PRO A 145 -13.06 0.69 -1.34
N LEU A 146 -13.92 1.07 -2.29
CA LEU A 146 -14.39 2.43 -2.50
C LEU A 146 -15.92 2.44 -2.41
N VAL A 147 -16.49 3.35 -1.64
CA VAL A 147 -17.93 3.59 -1.63
C VAL A 147 -18.25 4.79 -2.50
N GLN A 148 -19.17 4.62 -3.45
CA GLN A 148 -19.56 5.67 -4.38
C GLN A 148 -20.94 5.40 -4.96
N THR A 149 -21.82 6.40 -4.89
CA THR A 149 -23.13 6.41 -5.57
C THR A 149 -23.95 5.13 -5.29
N GLY A 150 -24.08 4.77 -4.01
CA GLY A 150 -24.85 3.60 -3.58
C GLY A 150 -24.18 2.24 -3.94
N ARG A 151 -22.88 2.24 -4.23
CA ARG A 151 -22.11 1.03 -4.55
C ARG A 151 -20.84 0.95 -3.70
N VAL A 152 -20.53 -0.25 -3.25
CA VAL A 152 -19.23 -0.62 -2.68
C VAL A 152 -18.44 -1.32 -3.77
N ILE A 153 -17.41 -0.67 -4.28
CA ILE A 153 -16.53 -1.17 -5.34
C ILE A 153 -15.36 -1.89 -4.71
N VAL A 154 -15.18 -3.16 -5.06
CA VAL A 154 -14.13 -4.03 -4.51
C VAL A 154 -13.33 -4.63 -5.65
N VAL A 155 -12.02 -4.55 -5.57
CA VAL A 155 -11.12 -5.18 -6.54
C VAL A 155 -10.49 -6.40 -5.90
N ALA A 156 -10.76 -7.57 -6.48
CA ALA A 156 -10.15 -8.81 -6.04
C ALA A 156 -8.76 -9.00 -6.66
N ASN A 157 -7.92 -9.79 -5.99
CA ASN A 157 -6.53 -10.00 -6.39
C ASN A 157 -6.35 -10.66 -7.77
N ASP A 158 -7.39 -11.32 -8.26
CA ASP A 158 -7.42 -11.90 -9.60
C ASP A 158 -7.82 -10.88 -10.69
N GLY A 159 -8.01 -9.61 -10.34
CA GLY A 159 -8.44 -8.55 -11.24
C GLY A 159 -9.94 -8.55 -11.54
N THR A 160 -10.76 -9.21 -10.74
CA THR A 160 -12.21 -9.06 -10.81
C THR A 160 -12.65 -7.85 -10.00
N VAL A 161 -13.36 -6.93 -10.63
CA VAL A 161 -14.01 -5.80 -10.00
C VAL A 161 -15.45 -6.18 -9.68
N PHE A 162 -15.84 -6.02 -8.42
CA PHE A 162 -17.19 -6.25 -7.95
C PHE A 162 -17.81 -4.93 -7.52
N ALA A 163 -19.07 -4.73 -7.82
CA ALA A 163 -19.88 -3.73 -7.18
C ALA A 163 -20.97 -4.39 -6.35
N LEU A 164 -21.01 -4.04 -5.10
CA LEU A 164 -22.05 -4.45 -4.18
C LEU A 164 -23.00 -3.28 -3.94
N ASP A 165 -24.25 -3.57 -3.71
CA ASP A 165 -25.22 -2.57 -3.27
C ASP A 165 -24.85 -2.13 -1.86
N GLU A 166 -24.73 -0.84 -1.63
CA GLU A 166 -24.25 -0.26 -0.39
C GLU A 166 -25.12 -0.60 0.82
N ALA A 167 -26.44 -0.67 0.62
CA ALA A 167 -27.37 -0.91 1.72
C ALA A 167 -27.49 -2.38 2.12
N SER A 168 -27.34 -3.31 1.14
CA SER A 168 -27.64 -4.73 1.33
C SER A 168 -26.44 -5.67 1.16
N GLY A 169 -25.35 -5.21 0.57
CA GLY A 169 -24.20 -6.05 0.21
C GLY A 169 -24.46 -6.99 -0.96
N GLN A 170 -25.64 -6.93 -1.62
CA GLN A 170 -25.94 -7.76 -2.79
C GLN A 170 -25.08 -7.34 -3.98
N GLN A 171 -24.58 -8.33 -4.72
CA GLN A 171 -23.80 -8.07 -5.92
C GLN A 171 -24.67 -7.44 -7.00
N ALA A 172 -24.31 -6.21 -7.43
CA ALA A 172 -24.98 -5.50 -8.50
C ALA A 172 -24.41 -5.85 -9.87
N TRP A 173 -23.07 -5.85 -10.00
CA TRP A 173 -22.38 -6.23 -11.22
C TRP A 173 -20.95 -6.73 -10.93
N THR A 174 -20.34 -7.34 -11.93
CA THR A 174 -18.91 -7.68 -11.95
C THR A 174 -18.30 -7.30 -13.29
N TYR A 175 -17.00 -6.95 -13.25
CA TYR A 175 -16.20 -6.72 -14.45
C TYR A 175 -14.84 -7.38 -14.28
N LYS A 176 -14.44 -8.24 -15.22
CA LYS A 176 -13.11 -8.86 -15.21
C LYS A 176 -12.15 -7.99 -16.00
N LEU A 177 -11.13 -7.49 -15.34
CA LEU A 177 -10.06 -6.74 -16.00
C LEU A 177 -9.33 -7.63 -17.01
N PRO A 178 -9.12 -7.17 -18.25
CA PRO A 178 -8.41 -7.95 -19.26
C PRO A 178 -6.94 -8.18 -18.89
N ASN A 179 -6.43 -9.39 -19.21
CA ASN A 179 -5.00 -9.72 -19.14
C ASN A 179 -4.32 -9.37 -17.81
N THR A 180 -5.01 -9.52 -16.70
CA THR A 180 -4.39 -9.35 -15.38
C THR A 180 -3.40 -10.47 -15.16
N SER A 181 -2.14 -10.09 -14.94
CA SER A 181 -1.11 -10.98 -14.45
C SER A 181 -1.36 -11.28 -12.96
N PHE A 182 -0.79 -12.37 -12.48
CA PHE A 182 -0.74 -12.62 -11.05
C PHE A 182 0.04 -11.46 -10.39
N SER A 183 -0.60 -10.72 -9.49
CA SER A 183 0.08 -9.72 -8.67
C SER A 183 0.56 -10.34 -7.37
N LEU A 184 1.81 -10.10 -7.02
CA LEU A 184 2.40 -10.58 -5.77
C LEU A 184 1.88 -9.80 -4.54
N ARG A 185 1.38 -8.57 -4.75
CA ARG A 185 0.99 -7.64 -3.67
C ARG A 185 -0.49 -7.27 -3.67
N GLY A 186 -1.23 -7.62 -4.69
CA GLY A 186 -2.63 -7.26 -4.87
C GLY A 186 -2.86 -6.27 -6.00
N GLN A 187 -4.07 -5.76 -6.10
CA GLN A 187 -4.46 -4.71 -7.03
C GLN A 187 -4.51 -3.37 -6.28
N ALA A 188 -4.25 -2.27 -6.97
CA ALA A 188 -4.44 -0.94 -6.40
C ALA A 188 -5.90 -0.72 -5.97
N ALA A 189 -6.10 0.09 -4.93
CA ALA A 189 -7.44 0.48 -4.53
C ALA A 189 -8.14 1.26 -5.65
N PRO A 190 -9.45 1.03 -5.89
CA PRO A 190 -10.23 1.86 -6.80
C PRO A 190 -10.32 3.29 -6.27
N VAL A 191 -10.34 4.27 -7.17
CA VAL A 191 -10.50 5.68 -6.81
C VAL A 191 -11.60 6.34 -7.62
N SER A 192 -12.30 7.28 -7.02
CA SER A 192 -13.36 8.05 -7.67
C SER A 192 -12.76 9.06 -8.65
N LEU A 193 -13.12 8.98 -9.94
CA LEU A 193 -12.79 10.01 -10.93
C LEU A 193 -13.82 11.13 -10.95
N ASP A 194 -15.06 10.75 -10.82
CA ASP A 194 -16.25 11.61 -10.75
C ASP A 194 -17.37 10.82 -10.04
N PRO A 195 -18.50 11.41 -9.69
CA PRO A 195 -19.57 10.72 -8.95
C PRO A 195 -20.10 9.43 -9.62
N ARG A 196 -19.80 9.19 -10.87
CA ARG A 196 -20.29 8.04 -11.64
C ARG A 196 -19.18 7.15 -12.24
N THR A 197 -17.93 7.55 -12.12
CA THR A 197 -16.83 6.84 -12.75
C THR A 197 -15.75 6.49 -11.73
N VAL A 198 -15.39 5.22 -11.64
CA VAL A 198 -14.28 4.75 -10.83
C VAL A 198 -13.08 4.40 -11.71
N ALA A 199 -11.88 4.76 -11.27
CA ALA A 199 -10.65 4.26 -11.87
C ALA A 199 -10.16 3.03 -11.10
N VAL A 200 -9.76 2.01 -11.85
CA VAL A 200 -9.09 0.83 -11.34
C VAL A 200 -7.75 0.68 -12.06
N ALA A 201 -6.67 0.78 -11.32
CA ALA A 201 -5.34 0.49 -11.86
C ALA A 201 -5.06 -1.02 -11.74
N SER A 202 -4.47 -1.58 -12.78
CA SER A 202 -4.26 -3.02 -12.90
C SER A 202 -2.79 -3.37 -13.01
N SER A 203 -2.42 -4.55 -12.54
CA SER A 203 -1.07 -5.13 -12.64
C SER A 203 -0.56 -5.30 -14.07
N ASN A 204 -1.41 -5.12 -15.09
CA ASN A 204 -1.02 -5.10 -16.50
C ASN A 204 -0.56 -3.73 -17.02
N GLY A 205 -0.44 -2.72 -16.14
CA GLY A 205 -0.02 -1.37 -16.49
C GLY A 205 -1.09 -0.49 -17.11
N TYR A 206 -2.37 -0.87 -16.97
CA TYR A 206 -3.50 -0.08 -17.46
C TYR A 206 -4.33 0.50 -16.32
N VAL A 207 -4.92 1.65 -16.56
CA VAL A 207 -6.03 2.21 -15.79
C VAL A 207 -7.31 2.05 -16.60
N TYR A 208 -8.32 1.51 -15.94
CA TYR A 208 -9.67 1.34 -16.47
C TYR A 208 -10.60 2.31 -15.76
N ALA A 209 -11.34 3.13 -16.52
CA ALA A 209 -12.44 3.91 -15.99
C ALA A 209 -13.74 3.15 -16.23
N ILE A 210 -14.49 2.86 -15.18
CA ILE A 210 -15.68 2.01 -15.18
C ILE A 210 -16.85 2.80 -14.62
N ASP A 211 -18.01 2.72 -15.24
CA ASP A 211 -19.26 3.27 -14.71
C ASP A 211 -19.61 2.56 -13.40
N SER A 212 -19.69 3.27 -12.29
CA SER A 212 -19.89 2.71 -10.95
C SER A 212 -21.28 2.05 -10.78
N LEU A 213 -22.29 2.50 -11.52
CA LEU A 213 -23.64 1.93 -11.43
C LEU A 213 -23.84 0.68 -12.30
N THR A 214 -23.20 0.65 -13.47
CA THR A 214 -23.48 -0.39 -14.49
C THR A 214 -22.34 -1.35 -14.74
N GLY A 215 -21.11 -1.04 -14.30
CA GLY A 215 -19.91 -1.84 -14.57
C GLY A 215 -19.39 -1.73 -16.02
N VAL A 216 -19.97 -0.84 -16.83
CA VAL A 216 -19.54 -0.66 -18.22
C VAL A 216 -18.23 0.13 -18.28
N PRO A 217 -17.18 -0.42 -18.93
CA PRO A 217 -15.93 0.32 -19.10
C PRO A 217 -16.14 1.52 -20.01
N ARG A 218 -15.65 2.69 -19.59
CA ARG A 218 -15.74 3.96 -20.32
C ARG A 218 -14.42 4.36 -20.95
N MET A 219 -13.30 3.98 -20.32
CA MET A 219 -11.96 4.30 -20.78
C MET A 219 -10.97 3.23 -20.37
N GLN A 220 -9.97 3.00 -21.20
CA GLN A 220 -8.79 2.21 -20.88
C GLN A 220 -7.57 2.99 -21.34
N ARG A 221 -6.58 3.17 -20.47
CA ARG A 221 -5.32 3.86 -20.81
C ARG A 221 -4.14 3.10 -20.23
N ARG A 222 -3.10 2.95 -21.04
CA ARG A 222 -1.83 2.41 -20.59
C ARG A 222 -1.06 3.53 -19.87
N VAL A 223 -0.69 3.30 -18.62
CA VAL A 223 0.02 4.26 -17.76
C VAL A 223 1.40 3.75 -17.35
N ALA A 224 1.69 2.48 -17.58
CA ALA A 224 2.99 1.93 -17.33
C ALA A 224 3.39 0.95 -18.44
N VAL A 225 4.64 1.04 -18.87
CA VAL A 225 5.23 0.16 -19.88
C VAL A 225 6.38 -0.58 -19.24
N SER A 226 6.34 -1.90 -19.35
CA SER A 226 7.46 -2.74 -18.95
C SER A 226 8.40 -2.88 -20.17
N ASP A 227 9.65 -2.50 -20.00
CA ASP A 227 10.75 -2.75 -20.92
C ASP A 227 11.74 -3.82 -20.42
N GLY A 228 11.39 -4.48 -19.31
CA GLY A 228 12.18 -5.53 -18.70
C GLY A 228 12.38 -6.76 -19.59
N ARG A 229 13.57 -7.38 -19.52
CA ARG A 229 13.94 -8.58 -20.29
C ARG A 229 13.49 -9.89 -19.67
N SER A 230 13.10 -9.91 -18.38
CA SER A 230 12.58 -11.09 -17.69
C SER A 230 11.13 -10.87 -17.25
N ASP A 231 10.39 -11.96 -17.01
CA ASP A 231 9.00 -11.88 -16.56
C ASP A 231 8.86 -11.13 -15.23
N ILE A 232 9.84 -11.23 -14.34
CA ILE A 232 9.89 -10.49 -13.07
C ILE A 232 10.11 -8.99 -13.32
N GLN A 233 10.97 -8.62 -14.26
CA GLN A 233 11.20 -7.23 -14.65
C GLN A 233 10.02 -6.63 -15.45
N ARG A 234 9.16 -7.49 -15.99
CA ARG A 234 7.94 -7.08 -16.71
C ARG A 234 6.75 -6.88 -15.80
N LEU A 235 6.85 -7.17 -14.50
CA LEU A 235 5.80 -6.90 -13.55
C LEU A 235 5.65 -5.38 -13.36
N VAL A 236 4.64 -4.84 -14.00
CA VAL A 236 4.26 -3.43 -13.89
C VAL A 236 3.16 -3.33 -12.84
N ASP A 237 3.46 -3.75 -11.62
CA ASP A 237 2.48 -3.71 -10.55
C ASP A 237 2.25 -2.25 -10.11
N ILE A 238 1.07 -1.72 -10.43
CA ILE A 238 0.58 -0.48 -9.84
C ILE A 238 -0.08 -0.88 -8.52
N ASP A 239 0.73 -0.97 -7.48
CA ASP A 239 0.29 -1.41 -6.14
C ASP A 239 -0.06 -0.25 -5.23
N ALA A 240 0.54 0.92 -5.49
CA ALA A 240 0.24 2.11 -4.71
C ALA A 240 -1.18 2.61 -4.99
N GLU A 241 -1.87 3.04 -3.94
CA GLU A 241 -3.17 3.69 -4.08
C GLU A 241 -3.03 4.93 -4.98
N PRO A 242 -3.77 5.02 -6.11
CA PRO A 242 -3.73 6.20 -6.95
C PRO A 242 -4.31 7.43 -6.24
N VAL A 243 -3.92 8.62 -6.69
CA VAL A 243 -4.40 9.88 -6.12
C VAL A 243 -4.97 10.76 -7.22
N ILE A 244 -6.16 11.31 -6.97
CA ILE A 244 -6.80 12.31 -7.82
C ILE A 244 -6.52 13.70 -7.27
N SER A 245 -6.11 14.60 -8.15
CA SER A 245 -5.96 16.03 -7.84
C SER A 245 -6.42 16.85 -9.04
N GLY A 246 -7.60 17.45 -8.92
CA GLY A 246 -8.28 18.14 -10.02
C GLY A 246 -8.47 17.21 -11.22
N GLN A 247 -7.90 17.59 -12.37
CA GLN A 247 -7.97 16.78 -13.61
C GLN A 247 -6.89 15.70 -13.72
N TYR A 248 -6.02 15.55 -12.72
CA TYR A 248 -4.90 14.63 -12.78
C TYR A 248 -5.12 13.38 -11.93
N LEU A 249 -4.84 12.22 -12.51
CA LEU A 249 -4.71 10.94 -11.80
C LEU A 249 -3.23 10.58 -11.70
N VAL A 250 -2.72 10.51 -10.48
CA VAL A 250 -1.35 10.11 -10.19
C VAL A 250 -1.31 8.63 -9.84
N THR A 251 -0.51 7.85 -10.57
CA THR A 251 -0.28 6.41 -10.33
C THR A 251 1.21 6.16 -10.12
N VAL A 252 1.55 5.21 -9.26
CA VAL A 252 2.94 4.83 -8.98
C VAL A 252 3.06 3.31 -8.98
N GLY A 253 4.00 2.78 -9.77
CA GLY A 253 4.33 1.37 -9.80
C GLY A 253 5.51 1.02 -8.89
N TYR A 254 5.58 -0.23 -8.43
CA TYR A 254 6.58 -0.67 -7.46
C TYR A 254 8.04 -0.57 -7.94
N GLN A 255 8.33 -1.09 -9.12
CA GLN A 255 9.66 -1.06 -9.74
C GLN A 255 9.68 -0.21 -11.01
N GLY A 256 8.78 0.75 -11.12
CA GLY A 256 8.53 1.44 -12.34
C GLY A 256 8.48 2.95 -12.17
N GLN A 257 7.53 3.50 -12.86
CA GLN A 257 7.36 4.93 -13.05
C GLN A 257 6.26 5.48 -12.16
N ALA A 258 6.40 6.75 -11.77
CA ALA A 258 5.26 7.59 -11.44
C ALA A 258 4.70 8.13 -12.76
N THR A 259 3.41 7.99 -12.96
CA THR A 259 2.73 8.44 -14.17
C THR A 259 1.54 9.31 -13.79
N VAL A 260 1.44 10.45 -14.43
CA VAL A 260 0.29 11.34 -14.29
C VAL A 260 -0.53 11.32 -15.58
N LEU A 261 -1.80 10.97 -15.42
CA LEU A 261 -2.79 10.98 -16.48
C LEU A 261 -3.60 12.26 -16.39
N ASP A 262 -3.64 13.05 -17.46
CA ASP A 262 -4.57 14.16 -17.64
C ASP A 262 -5.93 13.58 -18.09
N LEU A 263 -6.89 13.57 -17.18
CA LEU A 263 -8.23 13.00 -17.41
C LEU A 263 -9.04 13.84 -18.39
N ALA A 264 -8.84 15.16 -18.40
CA ALA A 264 -9.53 16.06 -19.33
C ALA A 264 -9.01 15.88 -20.76
N ALA A 265 -7.69 15.81 -20.94
CA ALA A 265 -7.05 15.56 -22.23
C ALA A 265 -7.03 14.07 -22.60
N GLN A 266 -7.41 13.18 -21.68
CA GLN A 266 -7.37 11.72 -21.84
C GLN A 266 -6.02 11.18 -22.32
N ARG A 267 -4.92 11.72 -21.84
CA ARG A 267 -3.55 11.33 -22.21
C ARG A 267 -2.63 11.31 -21.00
N VAL A 268 -1.52 10.59 -21.12
CA VAL A 268 -0.42 10.70 -20.16
C VAL A 268 0.14 12.12 -20.26
N ALA A 269 0.16 12.85 -19.14
CA ALA A 269 0.80 14.16 -19.06
C ALA A 269 2.31 13.98 -18.99
N TRP A 270 2.77 13.10 -18.11
CA TRP A 270 4.19 12.75 -17.96
C TRP A 270 4.35 11.40 -17.27
N SER A 271 5.57 10.84 -17.36
CA SER A 271 5.98 9.62 -16.68
C SER A 271 7.45 9.70 -16.33
N GLU A 272 7.81 9.49 -15.06
CA GLU A 272 9.16 9.62 -14.52
C GLU A 272 9.56 8.40 -13.69
N ASP A 273 10.86 8.08 -13.64
CA ASP A 273 11.39 6.98 -12.82
C ASP A 273 11.28 7.32 -11.32
N ALA A 274 10.25 6.80 -10.67
CA ALA A 274 9.98 7.04 -9.25
C ALA A 274 9.18 5.88 -8.62
N GLY A 275 9.67 4.66 -8.79
CA GLY A 275 9.00 3.45 -8.28
C GLY A 275 8.77 3.47 -6.77
N SER A 276 7.53 3.20 -6.36
CA SER A 276 7.11 3.10 -4.96
C SER A 276 5.94 2.14 -4.79
N ASN A 277 5.80 1.61 -3.60
CA ASN A 277 4.62 0.89 -3.13
C ASN A 277 3.79 1.71 -2.14
N ASN A 278 4.20 2.94 -1.89
CA ASN A 278 3.51 3.86 -1.02
C ASN A 278 2.58 4.76 -1.84
N ARG A 279 1.44 5.11 -1.28
CA ARG A 279 0.56 6.14 -1.82
C ARG A 279 1.35 7.45 -1.95
N PRO A 280 1.36 8.12 -3.11
CA PRO A 280 1.95 9.45 -3.23
C PRO A 280 1.12 10.48 -2.47
N GLU A 281 1.73 11.58 -2.08
CA GLU A 281 1.01 12.76 -1.60
C GLU A 281 0.96 13.80 -2.70
N VAL A 282 -0.20 14.42 -2.88
CA VAL A 282 -0.40 15.49 -3.87
C VAL A 282 -0.96 16.73 -3.18
N ALA A 283 -0.19 17.79 -3.18
CA ALA A 283 -0.57 19.06 -2.58
C ALA A 283 0.18 20.22 -3.25
N ASP A 284 -0.40 21.40 -3.29
CA ASP A 284 0.21 22.64 -3.80
C ASP A 284 0.85 22.46 -5.20
N ASN A 285 0.16 21.80 -6.11
CA ASN A 285 0.65 21.46 -7.45
C ASN A 285 1.94 20.63 -7.47
N LYS A 286 2.22 19.88 -6.40
CA LYS A 286 3.38 18.99 -6.28
C LYS A 286 2.95 17.56 -6.04
N VAL A 287 3.74 16.61 -6.54
CA VAL A 287 3.63 15.19 -6.25
C VAL A 287 4.84 14.77 -5.43
N PHE A 288 4.62 14.28 -4.22
CA PHE A 288 5.67 13.78 -3.33
C PHE A 288 5.66 12.25 -3.33
N ILE A 289 6.81 11.64 -3.54
CA ILE A 289 6.96 10.19 -3.63
C ILE A 289 8.12 9.75 -2.72
N THR A 290 7.87 8.74 -1.89
CA THR A 290 8.92 8.01 -1.17
C THR A 290 9.24 6.74 -1.97
N ARG A 291 10.38 6.71 -2.61
CA ARG A 291 10.83 5.57 -3.43
C ARG A 291 11.18 4.35 -2.57
N THR A 292 11.18 3.18 -3.21
CA THR A 292 11.54 1.91 -2.55
C THR A 292 12.99 1.89 -2.04
N ASP A 293 13.90 2.67 -2.63
CA ASP A 293 15.29 2.83 -2.20
C ASP A 293 15.47 3.84 -1.05
N GLY A 294 14.39 4.55 -0.66
CA GLY A 294 14.39 5.54 0.41
C GLY A 294 14.67 6.98 -0.04
N LYS A 295 14.73 7.24 -1.35
CA LYS A 295 14.72 8.60 -1.86
C LYS A 295 13.34 9.22 -1.68
N ILE A 296 13.32 10.52 -1.41
CA ILE A 296 12.09 11.32 -1.43
C ILE A 296 12.22 12.30 -2.58
N ILE A 297 11.23 12.34 -3.45
CA ILE A 297 11.27 13.19 -4.65
C ILE A 297 9.98 14.02 -4.70
N ALA A 298 10.10 15.26 -5.13
CA ALA A 298 8.97 16.09 -5.50
C ALA A 298 9.01 16.43 -6.98
N PHE A 299 7.86 16.29 -7.63
CA PHE A 299 7.65 16.71 -9.02
C PHE A 299 6.57 17.80 -9.08
N ASP A 300 6.65 18.66 -10.08
CA ASP A 300 5.51 19.50 -10.49
C ASP A 300 4.41 18.60 -11.05
N LEU A 301 3.19 18.74 -10.55
CA LEU A 301 2.05 17.89 -10.90
C LEU A 301 1.68 17.95 -12.39
N ALA A 302 1.77 19.13 -12.99
CA ALA A 302 1.33 19.32 -14.37
C ALA A 302 2.39 18.92 -15.41
N THR A 303 3.68 19.17 -15.10
CA THR A 303 4.78 19.04 -16.06
C THR A 303 5.67 17.83 -15.84
N GLY A 304 5.69 17.24 -14.63
CA GLY A 304 6.62 16.18 -14.26
C GLY A 304 8.05 16.67 -14.00
N GLN A 305 8.29 18.00 -14.03
CA GLN A 305 9.60 18.52 -13.70
C GLN A 305 9.96 18.14 -12.25
N GLN A 306 11.12 17.51 -12.09
CA GLN A 306 11.65 17.25 -10.74
C GLN A 306 12.02 18.59 -10.08
N LEU A 307 11.36 18.89 -8.96
CA LEU A 307 11.61 20.12 -8.19
C LEU A 307 12.78 19.95 -7.22
N TRP A 308 12.83 18.82 -6.55
CA TRP A 308 13.91 18.44 -5.64
C TRP A 308 13.93 16.93 -5.39
N GLN A 309 15.05 16.45 -4.85
CA GLN A 309 15.13 15.10 -4.26
C GLN A 309 15.98 15.12 -2.99
N ASN A 310 15.65 14.22 -2.05
CA ASN A 310 16.39 13.99 -0.82
C ASN A 310 16.86 12.54 -0.75
N GLU A 311 18.16 12.31 -0.57
CA GLU A 311 18.81 11.00 -0.47
C GLU A 311 19.36 10.69 0.93
N GLN A 312 19.09 11.54 1.91
CA GLN A 312 19.63 11.37 3.26
C GLN A 312 19.03 10.17 4.00
N LEU A 313 17.86 9.70 3.56
CA LEU A 313 17.10 8.64 4.19
C LEU A 313 17.13 7.31 3.39
N LEU A 314 18.16 7.08 2.58
CA LEU A 314 18.30 5.86 1.79
C LEU A 314 18.25 4.59 2.66
N ASN A 315 17.56 3.57 2.14
CA ASN A 315 17.41 2.24 2.74
C ASN A 315 16.73 2.23 4.12
N ARG A 316 15.95 3.26 4.44
CA ARG A 316 15.26 3.38 5.72
C ARG A 316 13.81 2.90 5.71
N ASN A 317 13.37 2.23 4.64
CA ASN A 317 12.00 1.69 4.49
C ASN A 317 10.93 2.73 4.83
N LEU A 318 10.92 3.82 4.09
CA LEU A 318 10.04 4.95 4.35
C LEU A 318 8.55 4.59 4.18
N SER A 319 7.69 5.20 4.98
CA SER A 319 6.23 5.16 4.83
C SER A 319 5.77 6.03 3.65
N ASN A 320 4.46 6.05 3.41
CA ASN A 320 3.87 7.07 2.55
C ASN A 320 4.17 8.47 3.09
N PRO A 321 4.40 9.47 2.21
CA PRO A 321 4.48 10.86 2.61
C PRO A 321 3.08 11.41 2.91
N VAL A 322 2.99 12.40 3.79
CA VAL A 322 1.77 13.19 4.02
C VAL A 322 2.14 14.64 4.31
N LEU A 323 1.27 15.56 3.94
CA LEU A 323 1.42 16.97 4.26
C LEU A 323 0.66 17.30 5.56
N LEU A 324 1.38 17.72 6.60
CA LEU A 324 0.83 18.22 7.85
C LEU A 324 1.08 19.73 7.94
N GLY A 325 0.06 20.54 7.69
CA GLY A 325 0.23 21.96 7.54
C GLY A 325 1.23 22.28 6.42
N GLN A 326 2.34 22.92 6.76
CA GLN A 326 3.42 23.26 5.81
C GLN A 326 4.63 22.33 5.92
N LYS A 327 4.45 21.11 6.41
CA LYS A 327 5.53 20.14 6.61
C LYS A 327 5.20 18.84 5.91
N LEU A 328 6.13 18.36 5.09
CA LEU A 328 6.07 17.01 4.56
C LEU A 328 6.58 16.04 5.63
N VAL A 329 5.78 15.04 5.98
CA VAL A 329 6.12 14.05 7.00
C VAL A 329 6.28 12.68 6.36
N VAL A 330 7.37 11.99 6.70
CA VAL A 330 7.59 10.58 6.36
C VAL A 330 8.08 9.82 7.59
N GLY A 331 7.66 8.60 7.77
CA GLY A 331 8.13 7.72 8.84
C GLY A 331 9.15 6.71 8.34
N ASP A 332 9.97 6.14 9.22
CA ASP A 332 10.98 5.16 8.85
C ASP A 332 10.91 3.86 9.67
N LEU A 333 11.81 2.93 9.34
CA LEU A 333 11.93 1.61 9.95
C LEU A 333 12.30 1.65 11.44
N ASP A 334 12.97 2.69 11.89
CA ASP A 334 13.31 2.89 13.31
C ASP A 334 12.20 3.60 14.08
N GLY A 335 11.12 4.02 13.40
CA GLY A 335 10.01 4.77 14.00
C GLY A 335 10.28 6.27 14.08
N VAL A 336 11.22 6.79 13.33
CA VAL A 336 11.46 8.22 13.26
C VAL A 336 10.49 8.86 12.28
N LEU A 337 9.78 9.88 12.72
CA LEU A 337 9.00 10.77 11.89
C LEU A 337 9.92 11.91 11.45
N HIS A 338 10.23 11.96 10.18
CA HIS A 338 11.06 13.00 9.56
C HIS A 338 10.16 14.10 9.03
N LEU A 339 10.51 15.33 9.34
CA LEU A 339 9.85 16.55 8.89
C LEU A 339 10.71 17.22 7.84
N LEU A 340 10.14 17.49 6.67
CA LEU A 340 10.83 18.14 5.56
C LEU A 340 10.07 19.42 5.17
N ASP A 341 10.82 20.39 4.68
CA ASP A 341 10.25 21.51 3.94
C ASP A 341 9.73 21.01 2.58
N PRO A 342 8.44 21.12 2.26
CA PRO A 342 7.86 20.60 1.03
C PRO A 342 8.35 21.33 -0.25
N ASN A 343 8.97 22.52 -0.12
CA ASN A 343 9.47 23.29 -1.25
C ASN A 343 10.91 22.95 -1.61
N THR A 344 11.71 22.53 -0.63
CA THR A 344 13.15 22.30 -0.81
C THR A 344 13.59 20.86 -0.57
N GLY A 345 12.73 20.03 0.07
CA GLY A 345 13.09 18.69 0.52
C GLY A 345 14.09 18.64 1.68
N THR A 346 14.40 19.78 2.29
CA THR A 346 15.34 19.87 3.40
C THR A 346 14.74 19.30 4.68
N LEU A 347 15.50 18.46 5.39
CA LEU A 347 15.09 17.98 6.72
C LEU A 347 15.10 19.14 7.71
N ILE A 348 13.95 19.41 8.35
CA ILE A 348 13.74 20.49 9.31
C ILE A 348 13.48 20.00 10.73
N GLY A 349 13.16 18.71 10.91
CA GLY A 349 12.87 18.18 12.23
C GLY A 349 12.71 16.68 12.27
N ARG A 350 12.61 16.16 13.49
CA ARG A 350 12.32 14.75 13.78
C ARG A 350 11.52 14.60 15.05
N SER A 351 10.66 13.59 15.06
CA SER A 351 10.01 13.07 16.27
C SER A 351 10.13 11.56 16.30
N LYS A 352 9.94 10.92 17.44
CA LYS A 352 10.17 9.48 17.61
C LYS A 352 8.89 8.77 18.02
N SER A 353 8.41 7.86 17.18
CA SER A 353 7.33 6.92 17.46
C SER A 353 7.85 5.61 18.06
N SER A 354 6.97 4.74 18.51
CA SER A 354 7.27 3.50 19.23
C SER A 354 7.88 2.38 18.40
N GLY A 355 7.81 2.45 17.07
CA GLY A 355 8.32 1.40 16.18
C GLY A 355 8.21 1.76 14.71
N GLU A 356 8.63 0.86 13.83
CA GLU A 356 8.60 1.05 12.38
C GLU A 356 7.24 1.61 11.92
N VAL A 357 7.29 2.77 11.28
CA VAL A 357 6.08 3.45 10.77
C VAL A 357 5.58 2.74 9.53
N ARG A 358 4.29 2.42 9.50
CA ARG A 358 3.66 1.71 8.39
C ARG A 358 2.80 2.59 7.53
N ASN A 359 1.98 3.42 8.16
CA ASN A 359 1.05 4.29 7.45
C ASN A 359 0.91 5.61 8.21
N LEU A 360 0.82 6.68 7.44
CA LEU A 360 0.55 8.03 7.92
C LEU A 360 -0.75 8.54 7.28
N ARG A 361 -1.57 9.23 8.08
CA ARG A 361 -2.76 9.94 7.61
C ARG A 361 -2.92 11.24 8.38
N VAL A 362 -3.28 12.28 7.68
CA VAL A 362 -3.64 13.56 8.29
C VAL A 362 -5.16 13.70 8.30
N VAL A 363 -5.72 13.99 9.46
CA VAL A 363 -7.15 14.20 9.66
C VAL A 363 -7.31 15.36 10.63
N ASP A 364 -8.13 16.35 10.27
CA ASP A 364 -8.41 17.53 11.08
C ASP A 364 -7.16 18.22 11.63
N GLY A 365 -6.10 18.29 10.81
CA GLY A 365 -4.82 18.90 11.18
C GLY A 365 -3.98 18.09 12.17
N GLN A 366 -4.36 16.86 12.47
CA GLN A 366 -3.57 15.92 13.29
C GLN A 366 -2.96 14.82 12.43
N LEU A 367 -1.77 14.37 12.81
CA LEU A 367 -1.10 13.24 12.17
C LEU A 367 -1.41 11.95 12.94
N TYR A 368 -1.99 11.00 12.24
CA TYR A 368 -2.21 9.63 12.72
C TYR A 368 -1.12 8.73 12.18
N VAL A 369 -0.51 7.97 13.06
CA VAL A 369 0.63 7.09 12.76
C VAL A 369 0.28 5.67 13.18
N SER A 370 0.34 4.74 12.24
CA SER A 370 0.30 3.32 12.56
C SER A 370 1.67 2.69 12.43
N THR A 371 2.02 1.82 13.39
CA THR A 371 3.32 1.16 13.41
C THR A 371 3.22 -0.34 13.18
N ARG A 372 4.34 -0.97 12.79
CA ARG A 372 4.45 -2.42 12.62
C ARG A 372 4.09 -3.19 13.90
N LYS A 373 4.28 -2.59 15.06
CA LYS A 373 3.95 -3.21 16.35
C LYS A 373 2.46 -3.13 16.69
N GLY A 374 1.62 -2.62 15.78
CA GLY A 374 0.19 -2.47 15.99
C GLY A 374 -0.16 -1.34 16.95
N GLU A 375 0.63 -0.30 17.00
CA GLU A 375 0.34 0.90 17.76
C GLU A 375 -0.23 1.98 16.86
N LEU A 376 -1.27 2.65 17.35
CA LEU A 376 -1.82 3.89 16.83
C LEU A 376 -1.34 5.04 17.71
N SER A 377 -0.77 6.07 17.10
CA SER A 377 -0.44 7.31 17.80
C SER A 377 -0.94 8.54 17.04
N ILE A 378 -1.26 9.59 17.79
CA ILE A 378 -1.77 10.87 17.27
C ILE A 378 -0.76 11.94 17.64
N TRP A 379 -0.40 12.73 16.63
CA TRP A 379 0.63 13.75 16.74
C TRP A 379 0.10 15.10 16.27
N GLN A 380 0.59 16.15 16.87
CA GLN A 380 0.29 17.54 16.49
C GLN A 380 1.58 18.30 16.26
N ASP A 381 1.48 19.37 15.50
CA ASP A 381 2.55 20.35 15.38
C ASP A 381 2.79 21.03 16.73
N ARG A 382 4.07 21.31 17.01
CA ARG A 382 4.48 21.95 18.26
C ARG A 382 4.50 23.45 18.11
#